data_edef75bf1cc945e79cf775fd8b521c0d
#
_entry.id   edef75bf1cc945e79cf775fd8b521c0d
#
_cell.length_a   1.000
_cell.length_b   1.000
_cell.length_c   1.000
_cell.angle_alpha   90.00
_cell.angle_beta   90.00
_cell.angle_gamma   90.00
#
_symmetry.space_group_name_H-M   'P 1'
#
loop_
_entity.id
_entity.type
_entity.pdbx_description
1 polymer ?
#
loop_
_entity_poly.entity_id
_entity_poly.type
_entity_poly.pdbx_seq_one_letter_code
_entity_poly.pdbx_strand_id
1 'polypeptide(L)'
;VSVDAKDFKLAMRQCAGAVALVTVGAEHGKRTGLTVTSACSLSDNPPSLIVCVNRNASAHARIREEGAFAINFLHEDHAVLALTFSGQKGVNGDDRFAFGQWTRGTTGAPVLTDSVAAFDCVLAQEFETKTHSIFVGEVRGVSHSDEAAPLVYLRSGFHVPHEIRGTVSVGDLDSRHLSWSDFS
;
A
#
# COMPACT_ATOMS: atom_id res chain seq x y z
N VAL A 1 -2.65 29.16 15.06
CA VAL A 1 -1.93 28.25 15.98
C VAL A 1 -1.58 27.02 15.16
N SER A 2 -0.27 26.76 14.96
CA SER A 2 0.19 25.53 14.29
C SER A 2 0.36 24.43 15.36
N VAL A 3 -0.06 23.20 14.98
CA VAL A 3 0.15 22.02 15.83
C VAL A 3 1.64 21.66 15.81
N ASP A 4 2.19 21.27 16.95
CA ASP A 4 3.56 20.77 17.03
C ASP A 4 3.68 19.43 16.27
N ALA A 5 4.78 19.27 15.52
CA ALA A 5 5.04 18.06 14.76
C ALA A 5 5.18 16.79 15.65
N LYS A 6 5.63 16.95 16.91
CA LYS A 6 5.72 15.85 17.87
C LYS A 6 4.31 15.37 18.26
N ASP A 7 3.42 16.32 18.60
CA ASP A 7 2.04 15.99 19.00
C ASP A 7 1.26 15.36 17.83
N PHE A 8 1.45 15.89 16.61
CA PHE A 8 0.90 15.28 15.41
C PHE A 8 1.35 13.82 15.24
N LYS A 9 2.65 13.55 15.37
CA LYS A 9 3.19 12.18 15.26
C LYS A 9 2.65 11.26 16.35
N LEU A 10 2.51 11.76 17.58
CA LEU A 10 1.95 10.98 18.69
C LEU A 10 0.48 10.61 18.44
N ALA A 11 -0.31 11.52 17.91
CA ALA A 11 -1.69 11.26 17.52
C ALA A 11 -1.75 10.24 16.36
N MET A 12 -0.96 10.43 15.30
CA MET A 12 -0.92 9.51 14.15
C MET A 12 -0.49 8.08 14.54
N ARG A 13 0.31 7.92 15.59
CA ARG A 13 0.66 6.58 16.11
C ARG A 13 -0.54 5.80 16.66
N GLN A 14 -1.66 6.46 16.98
CA GLN A 14 -2.89 5.80 17.42
C GLN A 14 -3.77 5.34 16.25
N CYS A 15 -3.45 5.77 15.04
CA CYS A 15 -4.20 5.37 13.85
C CYS A 15 -3.61 4.08 13.27
N ALA A 16 -4.45 3.05 13.17
CA ALA A 16 -4.09 1.82 12.49
C ALA A 16 -4.04 2.05 10.97
N GLY A 17 -3.03 1.50 10.31
CA GLY A 17 -2.91 1.56 8.86
C GLY A 17 -2.56 0.20 8.28
N ALA A 18 -3.22 -0.20 7.20
CA ALA A 18 -2.84 -1.38 6.45
C ALA A 18 -1.44 -1.19 5.87
N VAL A 19 -0.58 -2.20 6.02
CA VAL A 19 0.79 -2.14 5.51
C VAL A 19 0.80 -2.58 4.06
N ALA A 20 1.34 -1.72 3.19
CA ALA A 20 1.49 -2.03 1.78
C ALA A 20 2.89 -1.69 1.26
N LEU A 21 3.29 -2.33 0.17
CA LEU A 21 4.45 -1.97 -0.62
C LEU A 21 3.99 -1.27 -1.90
N VAL A 22 4.55 -0.11 -2.16
CA VAL A 22 4.50 0.51 -3.49
C VAL A 22 5.73 0.03 -4.25
N THR A 23 5.54 -0.57 -5.40
CA THR A 23 6.59 -1.14 -6.23
C THR A 23 6.51 -0.58 -7.65
N VAL A 24 7.67 -0.34 -8.25
CA VAL A 24 7.78 0.27 -9.58
C VAL A 24 9.06 -0.19 -10.29
N GLY A 25 9.06 -0.14 -11.61
CA GLY A 25 10.16 -0.53 -12.47
C GLY A 25 9.95 -1.89 -13.12
N ALA A 26 9.84 -1.89 -14.45
CA ALA A 26 9.56 -3.11 -15.23
C ALA A 26 10.80 -4.01 -15.44
N GLU A 27 12.00 -3.43 -15.40
CA GLU A 27 13.24 -4.12 -15.71
C GLU A 27 14.01 -4.52 -14.46
N HIS A 28 14.58 -5.73 -14.47
CA HIS A 28 15.53 -6.17 -13.46
C HIS A 28 16.70 -5.17 -13.35
N GLY A 29 17.12 -4.87 -12.13
CA GLY A 29 18.17 -3.86 -11.86
C GLY A 29 17.64 -2.41 -11.79
N LYS A 30 16.38 -2.17 -12.21
CA LYS A 30 15.73 -0.84 -12.16
C LYS A 30 14.51 -0.80 -11.24
N ARG A 31 14.16 -1.92 -10.62
CA ARG A 31 13.03 -1.99 -9.70
C ARG A 31 13.35 -1.25 -8.40
N THR A 32 12.37 -0.62 -7.85
CA THR A 32 12.42 -0.01 -6.52
C THR A 32 11.05 -0.03 -5.87
N GLY A 33 11.00 0.30 -4.60
CA GLY A 33 9.74 0.36 -3.86
C GLY A 33 9.94 0.90 -2.45
N LEU A 34 8.84 1.10 -1.76
CA LEU A 34 8.83 1.55 -0.37
C LEU A 34 7.62 0.98 0.37
N THR A 35 7.75 0.88 1.70
CA THR A 35 6.65 0.52 2.59
C THR A 35 5.84 1.76 2.92
N VAL A 36 4.53 1.64 2.84
CA VAL A 36 3.57 2.69 3.16
C VAL A 36 2.43 2.17 4.04
N THR A 37 1.76 3.10 4.73
CA THR A 37 0.47 2.89 5.39
C THR A 37 -0.57 3.91 4.90
N SER A 38 -0.28 4.60 3.82
CA SER A 38 -1.05 5.73 3.28
C SER A 38 -1.79 5.40 1.98
N ALA A 39 -1.97 4.10 1.69
CA ALA A 39 -2.72 3.66 0.52
C ALA A 39 -4.18 3.40 0.91
N CYS A 40 -5.11 3.88 0.08
CA CYS A 40 -6.54 3.60 0.22
C CYS A 40 -7.27 3.68 -1.13
N SER A 41 -8.48 3.14 -1.18
CA SER A 41 -9.38 3.28 -2.33
C SER A 41 -9.76 4.74 -2.55
N LEU A 42 -9.98 5.12 -3.81
CA LEU A 42 -10.46 6.45 -4.20
C LEU A 42 -11.82 6.37 -4.88
N SER A 43 -11.99 5.48 -5.84
CA SER A 43 -13.22 5.34 -6.64
C SER A 43 -13.33 3.93 -7.20
N ASP A 44 -14.54 3.49 -7.44
CA ASP A 44 -14.87 2.25 -8.15
C ASP A 44 -15.18 2.50 -9.64
N ASN A 45 -15.34 3.77 -10.06
CA ASN A 45 -15.63 4.13 -11.44
C ASN A 45 -14.88 5.40 -11.90
N PRO A 46 -13.71 5.27 -12.56
CA PRO A 46 -12.96 4.04 -12.75
C PRO A 46 -12.33 3.53 -11.45
N PRO A 47 -12.09 2.22 -11.31
CA PRO A 47 -11.40 1.67 -10.15
C PRO A 47 -10.04 2.34 -9.95
N SER A 48 -9.85 2.96 -8.79
CA SER A 48 -8.66 3.75 -8.51
C SER A 48 -8.32 3.79 -7.02
N LEU A 49 -7.02 3.97 -6.75
CA LEU A 49 -6.46 4.13 -5.41
C LEU A 49 -5.62 5.39 -5.32
N ILE A 50 -5.43 5.87 -4.10
CA ILE A 50 -4.43 6.90 -3.79
C ILE A 50 -3.35 6.33 -2.88
N VAL A 51 -2.15 6.90 -3.01
CA VAL A 51 -1.04 6.65 -2.10
C VAL A 51 -0.17 7.90 -1.93
N CYS A 52 0.28 8.16 -0.71
CA CYS A 52 1.21 9.23 -0.43
C CYS A 52 2.64 8.68 -0.43
N VAL A 53 3.51 9.26 -1.26
CA VAL A 53 4.91 8.87 -1.40
C VAL A 53 5.83 10.06 -1.08
N ASN A 54 6.80 9.81 -0.20
CA ASN A 54 7.82 10.82 0.13
C ASN A 54 8.63 11.18 -1.13
N ARG A 55 8.80 12.48 -1.41
CA ARG A 55 9.52 12.98 -2.58
C ARG A 55 11.00 12.60 -2.61
N ASN A 56 11.60 12.29 -1.46
CA ASN A 56 12.98 11.80 -1.36
C ASN A 56 13.11 10.28 -1.55
N ALA A 57 12.01 9.54 -1.66
CA ALA A 57 12.06 8.11 -1.93
C ALA A 57 12.44 7.84 -3.40
N SER A 58 13.31 6.86 -3.65
CA SER A 58 13.71 6.47 -5.01
C SER A 58 12.51 6.07 -5.89
N ALA A 59 11.47 5.50 -5.29
CA ALA A 59 10.26 5.14 -5.98
C ALA A 59 9.46 6.35 -6.50
N HIS A 60 9.60 7.53 -5.86
CA HIS A 60 8.85 8.73 -6.28
C HIS A 60 9.18 9.14 -7.71
N ALA A 61 10.46 9.38 -8.01
CA ALA A 61 10.89 9.74 -9.36
C ALA A 61 10.56 8.64 -10.37
N ARG A 62 10.77 7.38 -9.95
CA ARG A 62 10.54 6.22 -10.82
C ARG A 62 9.06 6.05 -11.19
N ILE A 63 8.10 6.30 -10.29
CA ILE A 63 6.66 6.28 -10.60
C ILE A 63 6.33 7.29 -11.72
N ARG A 64 6.92 8.48 -11.66
CA ARG A 64 6.72 9.50 -12.70
C ARG A 64 7.32 9.10 -14.05
N GLU A 65 8.51 8.50 -14.04
CA GLU A 65 9.21 8.04 -15.23
C GLU A 65 8.49 6.88 -15.93
N GLU A 66 8.05 5.89 -15.15
CA GLU A 66 7.40 4.68 -15.67
C GLU A 66 5.90 4.91 -15.97
N GLY A 67 5.28 5.91 -15.36
CA GLY A 67 3.84 6.15 -15.48
C GLY A 67 2.97 5.02 -14.92
N ALA A 68 3.55 4.13 -14.09
CA ALA A 68 2.89 2.95 -13.55
C ALA A 68 3.52 2.52 -12.23
N PHE A 69 2.75 1.85 -11.38
CA PHE A 69 3.21 1.29 -10.11
C PHE A 69 2.22 0.22 -9.62
N ALA A 70 2.65 -0.62 -8.69
CA ALA A 70 1.75 -1.54 -8.01
C ALA A 70 1.67 -1.22 -6.51
N ILE A 71 0.51 -1.46 -5.91
CA ILE A 71 0.28 -1.42 -4.46
C ILE A 71 -0.02 -2.84 -4.01
N ASN A 72 0.83 -3.39 -3.13
CA ASN A 72 0.75 -4.75 -2.63
C ASN A 72 0.47 -4.70 -1.12
N PHE A 73 -0.75 -5.01 -0.69
CA PHE A 73 -1.11 -5.11 0.72
C PHE A 73 -0.56 -6.41 1.31
N LEU A 74 0.14 -6.27 2.42
CA LEU A 74 0.91 -7.36 3.02
C LEU A 74 0.07 -8.21 3.97
N HIS A 75 0.40 -9.51 4.07
CA HIS A 75 -0.12 -10.41 5.10
C HIS A 75 0.84 -10.50 6.31
N GLU A 76 0.41 -11.18 7.35
CA GLU A 76 1.08 -11.27 8.66
C GLU A 76 2.54 -11.74 8.60
N ASP A 77 2.89 -12.67 7.71
CA ASP A 77 4.26 -13.19 7.58
C ASP A 77 5.21 -12.22 6.85
N HIS A 78 4.70 -11.14 6.26
CA HIS A 78 5.48 -10.15 5.52
C HIS A 78 6.11 -9.05 6.38
N ALA A 79 6.12 -9.15 7.71
CA ALA A 79 6.72 -8.13 8.57
C ALA A 79 8.19 -7.83 8.23
N VAL A 80 8.98 -8.87 7.92
CA VAL A 80 10.39 -8.71 7.49
C VAL A 80 10.48 -8.02 6.14
N LEU A 81 9.60 -8.35 5.21
CA LEU A 81 9.51 -7.70 3.89
C LEU A 81 9.17 -6.21 4.02
N ALA A 82 8.21 -5.87 4.90
CA ALA A 82 7.87 -4.49 5.22
C ALA A 82 9.08 -3.71 5.74
N LEU A 83 9.87 -4.28 6.65
CA LEU A 83 11.10 -3.66 7.17
C LEU A 83 12.17 -3.50 6.10
N THR A 84 12.29 -4.44 5.15
CA THR A 84 13.23 -4.38 4.05
C THR A 84 12.92 -3.20 3.12
N PHE A 85 11.65 -3.03 2.75
CA PHE A 85 11.21 -1.94 1.88
C PHE A 85 11.11 -0.58 2.59
N SER A 86 11.06 -0.54 3.93
CA SER A 86 11.14 0.71 4.70
C SER A 86 12.56 1.32 4.77
N GLY A 87 13.58 0.59 4.30
CA GLY A 87 14.97 1.00 4.38
C GLY A 87 15.67 0.67 5.71
N GLN A 88 14.95 0.10 6.69
CA GLN A 88 15.53 -0.21 8.01
C GLN A 88 16.54 -1.37 7.99
N LYS A 89 16.54 -2.19 6.96
CA LYS A 89 17.48 -3.30 6.78
C LYS A 89 18.74 -2.94 5.98
N GLY A 90 18.88 -1.67 5.53
CA GLY A 90 20.01 -1.24 4.72
C GLY A 90 20.02 -1.77 3.29
N VAL A 91 19.00 -2.52 2.87
CA VAL A 91 18.84 -3.04 1.50
C VAL A 91 18.22 -1.97 0.62
N ASN A 92 18.76 -1.76 -0.58
CA ASN A 92 18.33 -0.68 -1.46
C ASN A 92 18.00 -1.16 -2.87
N GLY A 93 17.18 -0.37 -3.57
CA GLY A 93 16.87 -0.56 -4.99
C GLY A 93 16.35 -1.97 -5.30
N ASP A 94 16.90 -2.56 -6.35
CA ASP A 94 16.50 -3.87 -6.88
C ASP A 94 16.81 -5.03 -5.92
N ASP A 95 17.82 -4.90 -5.04
CA ASP A 95 18.20 -5.96 -4.08
C ASP A 95 17.07 -6.29 -3.10
N ARG A 96 16.12 -5.37 -2.86
CA ARG A 96 14.92 -5.61 -2.04
C ARG A 96 14.04 -6.72 -2.61
N PHE A 97 14.06 -6.90 -3.92
CA PHE A 97 13.25 -7.89 -4.62
C PHE A 97 13.83 -9.31 -4.59
N ALA A 98 15.00 -9.51 -3.95
CA ALA A 98 15.49 -10.83 -3.56
C ALA A 98 14.63 -11.45 -2.43
N PHE A 99 13.82 -10.64 -1.75
CA PHE A 99 12.87 -11.07 -0.72
C PHE A 99 11.45 -11.07 -1.30
N GLY A 100 10.67 -12.11 -0.98
CA GLY A 100 9.32 -12.32 -1.52
C GLY A 100 9.33 -12.96 -2.92
N GLN A 101 8.14 -13.25 -3.41
CA GLN A 101 7.92 -13.83 -4.74
C GLN A 101 7.20 -12.80 -5.62
N TRP A 102 7.81 -12.49 -6.75
CA TRP A 102 7.35 -11.38 -7.59
C TRP A 102 6.96 -11.86 -8.98
N THR A 103 5.85 -11.35 -9.46
CA THR A 103 5.45 -11.45 -10.87
C THR A 103 5.41 -10.07 -11.50
N ARG A 104 5.31 -10.02 -12.81
CA ARG A 104 5.17 -8.79 -13.56
C ARG A 104 3.67 -8.51 -13.77
N GLY A 105 3.19 -7.35 -13.31
CA GLY A 105 1.85 -6.89 -13.56
C GLY A 105 1.60 -6.53 -15.02
N THR A 106 0.36 -6.25 -15.36
CA THR A 106 -0.07 -5.82 -16.70
C THR A 106 0.64 -4.54 -17.15
N THR A 107 0.88 -3.61 -16.21
CA THR A 107 1.61 -2.36 -16.47
C THR A 107 3.12 -2.55 -16.53
N GLY A 108 3.60 -3.70 -16.10
CA GLY A 108 5.03 -4.02 -15.97
C GLY A 108 5.57 -3.85 -14.55
N ALA A 109 4.82 -3.23 -13.65
CA ALA A 109 5.24 -3.06 -12.26
C ALA A 109 5.35 -4.42 -11.53
N PRO A 110 6.29 -4.57 -10.56
CA PRO A 110 6.40 -5.79 -9.77
C PRO A 110 5.19 -5.98 -8.86
N VAL A 111 4.54 -7.14 -8.94
CA VAL A 111 3.42 -7.55 -8.10
C VAL A 111 3.87 -8.70 -7.20
N LEU A 112 3.61 -8.59 -5.90
CA LEU A 112 3.90 -9.63 -4.91
C LEU A 112 2.82 -10.72 -5.01
N THR A 113 3.23 -11.96 -5.30
CA THR A 113 2.30 -13.04 -5.67
C THR A 113 1.43 -13.54 -4.51
N ASP A 114 1.96 -13.45 -3.31
CA ASP A 114 1.34 -13.90 -2.06
C ASP A 114 0.81 -12.75 -1.18
N SER A 115 0.58 -11.57 -1.76
CA SER A 115 -0.05 -10.45 -1.05
C SER A 115 -1.52 -10.73 -0.74
N VAL A 116 -2.05 -10.11 0.35
CA VAL A 116 -3.50 -10.16 0.66
C VAL A 116 -4.32 -9.57 -0.48
N ALA A 117 -3.85 -8.44 -1.01
CA ALA A 117 -4.39 -7.84 -2.22
C ALA A 117 -3.29 -7.08 -2.95
N ALA A 118 -3.28 -7.12 -4.27
CA ALA A 118 -2.41 -6.31 -5.08
C ALA A 118 -3.18 -5.61 -6.19
N PHE A 119 -2.79 -4.37 -6.44
CA PHE A 119 -3.38 -3.50 -7.44
C PHE A 119 -2.26 -2.98 -8.35
N ASP A 120 -2.31 -3.37 -9.61
CA ASP A 120 -1.41 -2.92 -10.66
C ASP A 120 -2.04 -1.70 -11.35
N CYS A 121 -1.37 -0.56 -11.32
CA CYS A 121 -1.95 0.74 -11.64
C CYS A 121 -1.15 1.51 -12.68
N VAL A 122 -1.86 2.22 -13.56
CA VAL A 122 -1.31 3.32 -14.34
C VAL A 122 -1.44 4.61 -13.53
N LEU A 123 -0.39 5.43 -13.53
CA LEU A 123 -0.43 6.75 -12.91
C LEU A 123 -1.43 7.65 -13.67
N ALA A 124 -2.52 8.02 -13.00
CA ALA A 124 -3.55 8.90 -13.57
C ALA A 124 -3.31 10.37 -13.23
N GLN A 125 -2.97 10.66 -11.97
CA GLN A 125 -2.75 12.02 -11.49
C GLN A 125 -1.69 12.05 -10.38
N GLU A 126 -1.06 13.21 -10.22
CA GLU A 126 -0.15 13.51 -9.11
C GLU A 126 -0.49 14.87 -8.51
N PHE A 127 -0.55 14.93 -7.18
CA PHE A 127 -0.69 16.18 -6.43
C PHE A 127 0.53 16.36 -5.53
N GLU A 128 1.37 17.34 -5.87
CA GLU A 128 2.58 17.63 -5.10
C GLU A 128 2.28 18.44 -3.83
N THR A 129 2.90 18.02 -2.74
CA THR A 129 3.00 18.79 -1.50
C THR A 129 4.47 19.09 -1.16
N LYS A 130 4.73 19.76 -0.04
CA LYS A 130 6.10 20.12 0.35
C LYS A 130 7.02 18.90 0.50
N THR A 131 6.53 17.79 1.04
CA THR A 131 7.34 16.62 1.39
C THR A 131 6.92 15.33 0.71
N HIS A 132 5.71 15.25 0.24
CA HIS A 132 5.11 14.07 -0.38
C HIS A 132 4.36 14.45 -1.65
N SER A 133 4.17 13.48 -2.53
CA SER A 133 3.13 13.54 -3.56
C SER A 133 2.03 12.54 -3.24
N ILE A 134 0.80 12.91 -3.57
CA ILE A 134 -0.34 11.99 -3.62
C ILE A 134 -0.40 11.49 -5.07
N PHE A 135 -0.18 10.22 -5.28
CA PHE A 135 -0.36 9.57 -6.57
C PHE A 135 -1.74 8.94 -6.65
N VAL A 136 -2.45 9.20 -7.73
CA VAL A 136 -3.69 8.52 -8.10
C VAL A 136 -3.36 7.44 -9.11
N GLY A 137 -3.63 6.19 -8.77
CA GLY A 137 -3.44 5.04 -9.65
C GLY A 137 -4.78 4.51 -10.16
N GLU A 138 -4.98 4.49 -11.48
CA GLU A 138 -6.10 3.79 -12.11
C GLU A 138 -5.75 2.31 -12.25
N VAL A 139 -6.57 1.41 -11.70
CA VAL A 139 -6.30 -0.02 -11.62
C VAL A 139 -6.44 -0.70 -12.99
N ARG A 140 -5.41 -1.46 -13.37
CA ARG A 140 -5.34 -2.27 -14.60
C ARG A 140 -5.30 -3.77 -14.32
N GLY A 141 -4.93 -4.15 -13.12
CA GLY A 141 -4.91 -5.54 -12.67
C GLY A 141 -5.11 -5.63 -11.17
N VAL A 142 -5.77 -6.69 -10.72
CA VAL A 142 -6.02 -6.96 -9.32
C VAL A 142 -5.82 -8.43 -9.02
N SER A 143 -5.25 -8.73 -7.85
CA SER A 143 -5.26 -10.06 -7.24
C SER A 143 -5.56 -9.93 -5.75
N HIS A 144 -6.18 -10.94 -5.17
CA HIS A 144 -6.47 -11.00 -3.74
C HIS A 144 -6.44 -12.45 -3.24
N SER A 145 -6.30 -12.60 -1.92
CA SER A 145 -6.39 -13.87 -1.19
C SER A 145 -7.28 -13.67 0.03
N ASP A 146 -8.22 -14.58 0.23
CA ASP A 146 -9.11 -14.58 1.40
C ASP A 146 -8.53 -15.42 2.55
N GLU A 147 -7.40 -16.10 2.35
CA GLU A 147 -6.81 -17.03 3.31
C GLU A 147 -5.81 -16.36 4.26
N ALA A 148 -5.21 -15.25 3.87
CA ALA A 148 -4.16 -14.59 4.62
C ALA A 148 -4.68 -13.41 5.44
N ALA A 149 -4.25 -13.30 6.70
CA ALA A 149 -4.61 -12.17 7.56
C ALA A 149 -3.79 -10.91 7.20
N PRO A 150 -4.43 -9.73 7.06
CA PRO A 150 -3.72 -8.52 6.67
C PRO A 150 -2.78 -8.01 7.76
N LEU A 151 -1.62 -7.49 7.35
CA LEU A 151 -0.65 -6.85 8.23
C LEU A 151 -1.06 -5.39 8.49
N VAL A 152 -1.18 -5.03 9.76
CA VAL A 152 -1.52 -3.67 10.21
C VAL A 152 -0.38 -3.07 11.01
N TYR A 153 -0.10 -1.79 10.80
CA TYR A 153 0.85 -1.02 11.60
C TYR A 153 0.12 -0.10 12.57
N LEU A 154 0.39 -0.26 13.85
CA LEU A 154 -0.23 0.51 14.95
C LEU A 154 0.79 0.67 16.09
N ARG A 155 0.89 1.88 16.67
CA ARG A 155 1.74 2.18 17.84
C ARG A 155 3.18 1.72 17.69
N SER A 156 3.74 1.85 16.49
CA SER A 156 5.10 1.43 16.12
C SER A 156 5.36 -0.08 16.15
N GLY A 157 4.30 -0.88 16.03
CA GLY A 157 4.38 -2.33 15.92
C GLY A 157 3.53 -2.87 14.77
N PHE A 158 3.83 -4.08 14.34
CA PHE A 158 3.00 -4.84 13.43
C PHE A 158 1.96 -5.65 14.21
N HIS A 159 0.74 -5.73 13.67
CA HIS A 159 -0.40 -6.39 14.28
C HIS A 159 -1.20 -7.13 13.22
N VAL A 160 -1.93 -8.14 13.67
CA VAL A 160 -2.97 -8.81 12.90
C VAL A 160 -4.32 -8.42 13.50
N PRO A 161 -5.28 -7.92 12.72
CA PRO A 161 -6.60 -7.58 13.22
C PRO A 161 -7.35 -8.85 13.63
N HIS A 162 -8.14 -8.73 14.69
CA HIS A 162 -9.04 -9.78 15.15
C HIS A 162 -10.47 -9.27 15.17
N GLU A 163 -11.41 -10.14 14.81
CA GLU A 163 -12.83 -9.83 14.91
C GLU A 163 -13.22 -9.54 16.36
N ILE A 164 -14.01 -8.49 16.57
CA ILE A 164 -14.55 -8.18 17.91
C ILE A 164 -15.75 -9.09 18.14
N ARG A 165 -15.62 -10.01 19.10
CA ARG A 165 -16.71 -10.91 19.47
C ARG A 165 -17.90 -10.12 20.04
N GLY A 166 -19.10 -10.46 19.59
CA GLY A 166 -20.37 -9.88 20.09
C GLY A 166 -20.77 -8.55 19.44
N THR A 167 -20.07 -8.08 18.44
CA THR A 167 -20.55 -7.02 17.55
C THR A 167 -21.48 -7.62 16.50
N VAL A 168 -22.42 -6.81 16.00
CA VAL A 168 -23.26 -7.19 14.87
C VAL A 168 -22.35 -7.57 13.71
N SER A 169 -22.37 -8.83 13.31
CA SER A 169 -21.66 -9.26 12.11
C SER A 169 -22.26 -8.51 10.92
N VAL A 170 -21.41 -7.90 10.10
CA VAL A 170 -21.82 -7.33 8.81
C VAL A 170 -22.49 -8.39 7.93
N GLY A 171 -22.23 -9.68 8.20
CA GLY A 171 -22.89 -10.81 7.57
C GLY A 171 -24.40 -10.99 7.92
N ASP A 172 -24.90 -10.34 9.01
CA ASP A 172 -26.33 -10.27 9.31
C ASP A 172 -27.04 -9.16 8.51
N LEU A 173 -26.26 -8.24 7.94
CA LEU A 173 -26.73 -7.32 6.91
C LEU A 173 -26.48 -8.03 5.57
N ASP A 174 -27.56 -8.38 4.88
CA ASP A 174 -27.51 -9.07 3.59
C ASP A 174 -26.36 -8.51 2.71
N SER A 175 -25.23 -9.22 2.65
CA SER A 175 -23.98 -8.79 2.03
C SER A 175 -24.11 -8.44 0.53
N ARG A 176 -25.29 -8.70 -0.05
CA ARG A 176 -25.64 -8.33 -1.42
C ARG A 176 -25.98 -6.85 -1.60
N HIS A 177 -26.09 -6.08 -0.52
CA HIS A 177 -26.49 -4.66 -0.54
C HIS A 177 -25.46 -3.68 0.02
N LEU A 178 -24.32 -4.15 0.57
CA LEU A 178 -23.26 -3.26 1.01
C LEU A 178 -22.35 -2.90 -0.17
N SER A 179 -22.53 -1.72 -0.72
CA SER A 179 -21.60 -1.15 -1.69
C SER A 179 -20.56 -0.28 -0.99
N TRP A 180 -19.41 -0.07 -1.59
CA TRP A 180 -18.41 0.89 -1.09
C TRP A 180 -18.97 2.31 -0.94
N SER A 181 -20.03 2.65 -1.66
CA SER A 181 -20.76 3.91 -1.54
C SER A 181 -21.45 4.10 -0.18
N ASP A 182 -21.65 3.02 0.59
CA ASP A 182 -22.27 3.08 1.91
C ASP A 182 -21.26 3.49 3.01
N PHE A 183 -19.97 3.54 2.68
CA PHE A 183 -18.87 3.89 3.60
C PHE A 183 -18.09 5.15 3.18
N SER A 184 -18.55 5.88 2.17
CA SER A 184 -17.89 7.10 1.67
C SER A 184 -18.70 8.37 1.94
#